data_502b6e71e3d011ea6349dcd8f55118e0
#
_entry.id   502b6e71e3d011ea6349dcd8f55118e0
#
_cell.length_a   1.000
_cell.length_b   1.000
_cell.length_c   1.000
_cell.angle_alpha   90.00
_cell.angle_beta   90.00
_cell.angle_gamma   90.00
#
_symmetry.space_group_name_H-M   'P 1'
#
loop_
_entity.id
_entity.type
_entity.pdbx_description
1 polymer ?
#
loop_
_entity_poly.entity_id
_entity_poly.type
_entity_poly.pdbx_seq_one_letter_code
_entity_poly.pdbx_strand_id
1 'polypeptide(L)'
;MSIPYKLTKTNQGSYLFTSDAGLEYTCFFIACPITDSDGNDHFIYSFGFDRSGKFKSTRFENRFDERIKFTIVYIIKEFFRINGDNALLYFCYPDDAFARHRSITFSRWYNEELSDDIDHFKKDSAYKDEILYGGMLILKKNPFHKLLNDAVDVYIAEMNNQK
;
A
#
# COMPACT_ATOMS: atom_id res chain seq x y z
N MET A 1 18.56 10.39 -12.11
CA MET A 1 17.90 9.91 -10.87
C MET A 1 16.65 10.73 -10.64
N SER A 2 15.51 10.08 -10.52
CA SER A 2 14.26 10.80 -10.26
C SER A 2 14.15 11.21 -8.79
N ILE A 3 13.75 12.45 -8.57
CA ILE A 3 13.58 13.03 -7.23
C ILE A 3 12.10 12.91 -6.85
N PRO A 4 11.76 12.42 -5.65
CA PRO A 4 10.37 12.39 -5.19
C PRO A 4 9.72 13.78 -5.22
N TYR A 5 8.40 13.81 -5.37
CA TYR A 5 7.64 15.05 -5.23
C TYR A 5 7.73 15.57 -3.80
N LYS A 6 7.57 16.89 -3.65
CA LYS A 6 7.49 17.51 -2.33
C LYS A 6 6.24 17.03 -1.60
N LEU A 7 6.42 16.56 -0.37
CA LEU A 7 5.34 16.04 0.45
C LEU A 7 4.85 17.06 1.47
N THR A 8 3.53 17.08 1.69
CA THR A 8 2.91 17.77 2.81
C THR A 8 2.26 16.72 3.70
N LYS A 9 2.63 16.66 4.97
CA LYS A 9 2.06 15.73 5.93
C LYS A 9 0.87 16.38 6.64
N THR A 10 -0.28 15.68 6.65
CA THR A 10 -1.46 16.18 7.37
C THR A 10 -1.39 15.86 8.87
N ASN A 11 -2.23 16.50 9.66
CA ASN A 11 -2.36 16.20 11.09
C ASN A 11 -2.84 14.75 11.36
N GLN A 12 -3.47 14.13 10.38
CA GLN A 12 -3.95 12.75 10.46
C GLN A 12 -2.91 11.71 10.00
N GLY A 13 -1.71 12.16 9.64
CA GLY A 13 -0.63 11.28 9.21
C GLY A 13 -0.66 10.88 7.74
N SER A 14 -1.52 11.47 6.93
CA SER A 14 -1.53 11.29 5.48
C SER A 14 -0.47 12.15 4.81
N TYR A 15 -0.04 11.74 3.62
CA TYR A 15 0.90 12.50 2.80
C TYR A 15 0.21 12.98 1.53
N LEU A 16 0.40 14.25 1.21
CA LEU A 16 -0.15 14.89 0.02
C LEU A 16 0.98 15.32 -0.92
N PHE A 17 0.78 15.12 -2.21
CA PHE A 17 1.65 15.70 -3.23
C PHE A 17 0.89 15.95 -4.53
N THR A 18 1.40 16.90 -5.31
CA THR A 18 0.84 17.24 -6.62
C THR A 18 1.88 16.91 -7.69
N SER A 19 1.47 16.15 -8.69
CA SER A 19 2.35 15.79 -9.81
C SER A 19 2.51 16.95 -10.80
N ASP A 20 3.53 16.87 -11.65
CA ASP A 20 3.74 17.85 -12.73
C ASP A 20 2.55 17.88 -13.70
N ALA A 21 1.84 16.77 -13.83
CA ALA A 21 0.63 16.66 -14.65
C ALA A 21 -0.59 17.37 -14.03
N GLY A 22 -0.48 17.88 -12.79
CA GLY A 22 -1.56 18.59 -12.11
C GLY A 22 -2.49 17.70 -11.29
N LEU A 23 -2.19 16.41 -11.16
CA LEU A 23 -2.99 15.50 -10.34
C LEU A 23 -2.53 15.55 -8.88
N GLU A 24 -3.51 15.49 -7.99
CA GLU A 24 -3.27 15.47 -6.55
C GLU A 24 -3.35 14.04 -6.02
N TYR A 25 -2.37 13.65 -5.22
CA TYR A 25 -2.30 12.34 -4.58
C TYR A 25 -2.36 12.48 -3.08
N THR A 26 -3.16 11.62 -2.46
CA THR A 26 -3.23 11.46 -1.01
C THR A 26 -2.85 10.04 -0.66
N CYS A 27 -1.77 9.86 0.10
CA CYS A 27 -1.38 8.55 0.65
C CYS A 27 -1.76 8.51 2.11
N PHE A 28 -2.48 7.47 2.52
CA PHE A 28 -3.01 7.39 3.87
C PHE A 28 -2.65 6.05 4.53
N PHE A 29 -2.56 6.09 5.85
CA PHE A 29 -2.31 4.94 6.70
C PHE A 29 -3.39 4.90 7.77
N ILE A 30 -4.13 3.77 7.82
CA ILE A 30 -5.24 3.60 8.75
C ILE A 30 -4.92 2.40 9.64
N ALA A 31 -4.93 2.59 10.96
CA ALA A 31 -4.74 1.50 11.92
C ALA A 31 -5.87 0.49 11.75
N CYS A 32 -5.50 -0.77 11.58
CA CYS A 32 -6.41 -1.88 11.39
C CYS A 32 -6.22 -2.89 12.51
N PRO A 33 -7.21 -3.07 13.42
CA PRO A 33 -7.14 -4.11 14.45
C PRO A 33 -7.17 -5.49 13.82
N ILE A 34 -6.31 -6.38 14.29
CA ILE A 34 -6.28 -7.79 13.91
C ILE A 34 -6.09 -8.65 15.16
N THR A 35 -6.54 -9.90 15.08
CA THR A 35 -6.39 -10.86 16.16
C THR A 35 -5.61 -12.06 15.63
N ASP A 36 -4.60 -12.51 16.37
CA ASP A 36 -3.82 -13.68 15.97
C ASP A 36 -4.57 -14.98 16.26
N SER A 37 -3.96 -16.12 15.88
CA SER A 37 -4.56 -17.45 16.06
C SER A 37 -4.73 -17.85 17.53
N ASP A 38 -4.01 -17.22 18.44
CA ASP A 38 -4.11 -17.44 19.88
C ASP A 38 -5.11 -16.49 20.58
N GLY A 39 -5.77 -15.63 19.81
CA GLY A 39 -6.75 -14.68 20.32
C GLY A 39 -6.18 -13.38 20.85
N ASN A 40 -4.90 -13.10 20.61
CA ASN A 40 -4.26 -11.85 21.05
C ASN A 40 -4.50 -10.73 20.05
N ASP A 41 -4.79 -9.54 20.56
CA ASP A 41 -5.04 -8.36 19.74
C ASP A 41 -3.74 -7.70 19.30
N HIS A 42 -3.71 -7.33 18.04
CA HIS A 42 -2.63 -6.58 17.39
C HIS A 42 -3.23 -5.50 16.50
N PHE A 43 -2.41 -4.66 15.90
CA PHE A 43 -2.84 -3.83 14.80
C PHE A 43 -1.73 -3.72 13.76
N ILE A 44 -2.15 -3.53 12.54
CA ILE A 44 -1.31 -3.21 11.39
C ILE A 44 -1.85 -1.93 10.78
N TYR A 45 -1.18 -1.40 9.76
CA TYR A 45 -1.71 -0.27 9.02
C TYR A 45 -2.20 -0.72 7.65
N SER A 46 -3.40 -0.30 7.31
CA SER A 46 -3.89 -0.35 5.93
C SER A 46 -3.31 0.85 5.18
N PHE A 47 -2.70 0.58 4.04
CA PHE A 47 -2.08 1.60 3.19
C PHE A 47 -2.89 1.76 1.91
N GLY A 48 -3.11 2.99 1.50
CA GLY A 48 -3.75 3.30 0.25
C GLY A 48 -3.36 4.66 -0.27
N PHE A 49 -3.69 4.91 -1.54
CA PHE A 49 -3.57 6.25 -2.09
C PHE A 49 -4.72 6.54 -3.04
N ASP A 50 -5.18 7.77 -3.00
CA ASP A 50 -6.21 8.31 -3.88
C ASP A 50 -5.60 9.34 -4.80
N ARG A 51 -6.16 9.40 -5.99
CA ARG A 51 -5.80 10.39 -7.00
C ARG A 51 -7.02 11.23 -7.31
N SER A 52 -6.87 12.55 -7.32
CA SER A 52 -7.92 13.51 -7.67
C SER A 52 -7.41 14.57 -8.63
N GLY A 53 -8.33 15.39 -9.15
CA GLY A 53 -8.00 16.45 -10.07
C GLY A 53 -8.03 16.02 -11.52
N LYS A 54 -7.59 16.93 -12.39
CA LYS A 54 -7.56 16.75 -13.85
C LYS A 54 -6.17 17.04 -14.39
N PHE A 55 -5.79 16.32 -15.45
CA PHE A 55 -4.56 16.62 -16.16
C PHE A 55 -4.53 18.08 -16.64
N LYS A 56 -3.40 18.74 -16.47
CA LYS A 56 -3.18 20.11 -16.96
C LYS A 56 -3.33 20.23 -18.48
N SER A 57 -2.96 19.18 -19.22
CA SER A 57 -3.10 19.11 -20.66
C SER A 57 -3.14 17.67 -21.13
N THR A 58 -3.63 17.43 -22.36
CA THR A 58 -3.74 16.10 -22.97
C THR A 58 -2.40 15.40 -23.13
N ARG A 59 -1.30 16.12 -23.20
CA ARG A 59 0.06 15.54 -23.31
C ARG A 59 0.46 14.68 -22.12
N PHE A 60 -0.19 14.84 -20.97
CA PHE A 60 0.10 14.08 -19.75
C PHE A 60 -0.75 12.82 -19.58
N GLU A 61 -1.84 12.66 -20.32
CA GLU A 61 -2.86 11.64 -20.07
C GLU A 61 -2.33 10.19 -20.14
N ASN A 62 -1.39 9.91 -21.03
CA ASN A 62 -0.84 8.57 -21.24
C ASN A 62 0.65 8.49 -20.89
N ARG A 63 1.16 9.46 -20.17
CA ARG A 63 2.58 9.55 -19.85
C ARG A 63 2.89 8.90 -18.51
N PHE A 64 3.83 7.97 -18.50
CA PHE A 64 4.36 7.42 -17.26
C PHE A 64 5.16 8.48 -16.51
N ASP A 65 4.87 8.66 -15.22
CA ASP A 65 5.57 9.57 -14.34
C ASP A 65 6.32 8.80 -13.26
N GLU A 66 7.61 8.60 -13.48
CA GLU A 66 8.50 7.87 -12.59
C GLU A 66 8.61 8.51 -11.20
N ARG A 67 8.43 9.82 -11.10
CA ARG A 67 8.47 10.52 -9.82
C ARG A 67 7.34 10.08 -8.88
N ILE A 68 6.18 9.68 -9.41
CA ILE A 68 5.09 9.12 -8.60
C ILE A 68 5.56 7.84 -7.92
N LYS A 69 6.18 6.92 -8.67
CA LYS A 69 6.78 5.69 -8.12
C LYS A 69 7.75 6.01 -6.98
N PHE A 70 8.73 6.86 -7.23
CA PHE A 70 9.75 7.18 -6.23
C PHE A 70 9.17 7.90 -5.01
N THR A 71 8.12 8.70 -5.19
CA THR A 71 7.43 9.36 -4.09
C THR A 71 6.72 8.34 -3.18
N ILE A 72 5.98 7.40 -3.77
CA ILE A 72 5.27 6.35 -3.02
C ILE A 72 6.29 5.43 -2.33
N VAL A 73 7.34 5.03 -3.00
CA VAL A 73 8.43 4.23 -2.41
C VAL A 73 9.06 4.95 -1.23
N TYR A 74 9.32 6.25 -1.36
CA TYR A 74 9.86 7.06 -0.28
C TYR A 74 8.92 7.08 0.94
N ILE A 75 7.62 7.25 0.71
CA ILE A 75 6.60 7.24 1.78
C ILE A 75 6.62 5.91 2.52
N ILE A 76 6.68 4.79 1.81
CA ILE A 76 6.73 3.44 2.40
C ILE A 76 8.01 3.25 3.23
N LYS A 77 9.16 3.64 2.70
CA LYS A 77 10.44 3.56 3.43
C LYS A 77 10.40 4.40 4.70
N GLU A 78 9.83 5.59 4.64
CA GLU A 78 9.69 6.48 5.79
C GLU A 78 8.75 5.89 6.85
N PHE A 79 7.66 5.25 6.42
CA PHE A 79 6.79 4.52 7.32
C PHE A 79 7.56 3.47 8.13
N PHE A 80 8.33 2.63 7.46
CA PHE A 80 9.08 1.56 8.14
C PHE A 80 10.26 2.08 8.97
N ARG A 81 10.82 3.23 8.63
CA ARG A 81 11.83 3.88 9.46
C ARG A 81 11.26 4.25 10.83
N ILE A 82 10.02 4.68 10.88
CA ILE A 82 9.32 5.11 12.10
C ILE A 82 8.63 3.94 12.80
N ASN A 83 8.07 2.99 12.03
CA ASN A 83 7.22 1.90 12.52
C ASN A 83 7.83 0.53 12.16
N GLY A 84 9.07 0.29 12.57
CA GLY A 84 9.80 -0.94 12.22
C GLY A 84 9.18 -2.23 12.79
N ASP A 85 8.34 -2.13 13.80
CA ASP A 85 7.66 -3.27 14.43
C ASP A 85 6.27 -3.53 13.84
N ASN A 86 5.89 -2.81 12.80
CA ASN A 86 4.56 -2.90 12.23
C ASN A 86 4.61 -3.47 10.79
N ALA A 87 3.44 -3.60 10.18
CA ALA A 87 3.26 -4.07 8.82
C ALA A 87 2.27 -3.18 8.08
N LEU A 88 2.35 -3.21 6.75
CA LEU A 88 1.39 -2.55 5.87
C LEU A 88 0.59 -3.60 5.13
N LEU A 89 -0.72 -3.41 5.06
CA LEU A 89 -1.64 -4.20 4.24
C LEU A 89 -2.29 -3.27 3.21
N TYR A 90 -2.32 -3.69 1.95
CA TYR A 90 -3.00 -2.92 0.91
C TYR A 90 -3.88 -3.83 0.05
N PHE A 91 -4.92 -3.25 -0.54
CA PHE A 91 -5.80 -3.92 -1.48
C PHE A 91 -6.01 -3.08 -2.73
N CYS A 92 -6.07 -3.75 -3.88
CA CYS A 92 -6.44 -3.15 -5.16
C CYS A 92 -7.88 -3.56 -5.47
N TYR A 93 -8.84 -2.67 -5.20
CA TYR A 93 -10.26 -2.94 -5.37
C TYR A 93 -10.65 -3.03 -6.84
N PRO A 94 -11.56 -3.95 -7.21
CA PRO A 94 -11.98 -4.16 -8.60
C PRO A 94 -13.08 -3.19 -9.06
N ASP A 95 -13.14 -1.98 -8.49
CA ASP A 95 -14.16 -0.98 -8.84
C ASP A 95 -13.98 -0.41 -10.26
N ASP A 96 -12.82 -0.61 -10.83
CA ASP A 96 -12.51 -0.33 -12.23
C ASP A 96 -11.84 -1.56 -12.87
N ALA A 97 -11.56 -1.52 -14.16
CA ALA A 97 -10.94 -2.65 -14.88
C ALA A 97 -9.43 -2.80 -14.63
N PHE A 98 -8.83 -2.03 -13.70
CA PHE A 98 -7.38 -1.89 -13.58
C PHE A 98 -6.77 -2.46 -12.29
N ALA A 99 -7.55 -3.14 -11.44
CA ALA A 99 -7.06 -3.68 -10.16
C ALA A 99 -5.87 -4.62 -10.34
N ARG A 100 -5.96 -5.57 -11.27
CA ARG A 100 -4.86 -6.49 -11.57
C ARG A 100 -3.63 -5.76 -12.07
N HIS A 101 -3.83 -4.76 -12.92
CA HIS A 101 -2.74 -3.95 -13.46
C HIS A 101 -2.01 -3.18 -12.34
N ARG A 102 -2.76 -2.57 -11.41
CA ARG A 102 -2.18 -1.90 -10.24
C ARG A 102 -1.37 -2.86 -9.37
N SER A 103 -1.89 -4.08 -9.14
CA SER A 103 -1.20 -5.11 -8.37
C SER A 103 0.13 -5.51 -9.02
N ILE A 104 0.14 -5.72 -10.33
CA ILE A 104 1.36 -6.05 -11.09
C ILE A 104 2.37 -4.90 -11.02
N THR A 105 1.91 -3.66 -11.21
CA THR A 105 2.75 -2.46 -11.16
C THR A 105 3.38 -2.30 -9.78
N PHE A 106 2.60 -2.45 -8.72
CA PHE A 106 3.10 -2.33 -7.35
C PHE A 106 4.11 -3.44 -7.02
N SER A 107 3.85 -4.68 -7.44
CA SER A 107 4.79 -5.80 -7.26
C SER A 107 6.12 -5.55 -7.96
N ARG A 108 6.08 -4.94 -9.14
CA ARG A 108 7.30 -4.55 -9.87
C ARG A 108 8.07 -3.47 -9.10
N TRP A 109 7.41 -2.43 -8.60
CA TRP A 109 8.04 -1.39 -7.79
C TRP A 109 8.69 -1.96 -6.53
N TYR A 110 8.00 -2.89 -5.88
CA TYR A 110 8.56 -3.60 -4.73
C TYR A 110 9.85 -4.33 -5.10
N ASN A 111 9.83 -5.13 -6.15
CA ASN A 111 11.01 -5.89 -6.58
C ASN A 111 12.18 -5.00 -6.93
N GLU A 112 11.92 -3.85 -7.54
CA GLU A 112 12.95 -2.91 -7.96
C GLU A 112 13.53 -2.08 -6.82
N GLU A 113 12.71 -1.70 -5.82
CA GLU A 113 13.06 -0.63 -4.88
C GLU A 113 12.99 -1.02 -3.40
N LEU A 114 12.28 -2.07 -3.02
CA LEU A 114 11.96 -2.37 -1.63
C LEU A 114 12.44 -3.76 -1.17
N SER A 115 12.80 -4.65 -2.07
CA SER A 115 13.01 -6.07 -1.77
C SER A 115 14.25 -6.37 -0.92
N ASP A 116 15.17 -5.43 -0.76
CA ASP A 116 16.38 -5.65 0.04
C ASP A 116 16.06 -5.80 1.54
N ASP A 117 15.18 -4.95 2.07
CA ASP A 117 14.89 -4.87 3.50
C ASP A 117 13.46 -5.26 3.87
N ILE A 118 12.57 -5.36 2.90
CA ILE A 118 11.13 -5.56 3.10
C ILE A 118 10.70 -6.84 2.39
N ASP A 119 9.91 -7.67 3.08
CA ASP A 119 9.22 -8.80 2.47
C ASP A 119 7.84 -8.38 1.98
N HIS A 120 7.42 -8.98 0.86
CA HIS A 120 6.12 -8.79 0.26
C HIS A 120 5.40 -10.14 0.15
N PHE A 121 4.25 -10.27 0.79
CA PHE A 121 3.42 -11.47 0.73
C PHE A 121 2.11 -11.15 0.02
N LYS A 122 1.73 -12.00 -0.94
CA LYS A 122 0.40 -11.89 -1.57
C LYS A 122 -0.68 -12.22 -0.54
N LYS A 123 -1.67 -11.35 -0.45
CA LYS A 123 -2.81 -11.50 0.46
C LYS A 123 -4.12 -11.27 -0.32
N ASP A 124 -4.30 -12.03 -1.38
CA ASP A 124 -5.50 -11.94 -2.21
C ASP A 124 -6.73 -12.45 -1.45
N SER A 125 -7.89 -11.89 -1.77
CA SER A 125 -9.14 -12.18 -1.11
C SER A 125 -10.27 -12.21 -2.14
N ALA A 126 -11.50 -12.41 -1.71
CA ALA A 126 -12.68 -12.34 -2.57
C ALA A 126 -13.50 -11.08 -2.24
N TYR A 127 -14.02 -10.42 -3.28
CA TYR A 127 -14.85 -9.24 -3.15
C TYR A 127 -15.88 -9.22 -4.29
N LYS A 128 -17.17 -9.33 -3.95
CA LYS A 128 -18.28 -9.31 -4.94
C LYS A 128 -18.04 -10.27 -6.12
N ASP A 129 -17.67 -11.50 -5.83
CA ASP A 129 -17.38 -12.57 -6.81
C ASP A 129 -16.14 -12.31 -7.70
N GLU A 130 -15.32 -11.32 -7.36
CA GLU A 130 -14.07 -11.02 -8.05
C GLU A 130 -12.88 -11.22 -7.10
N ILE A 131 -11.67 -11.28 -7.69
CA ILE A 131 -10.45 -11.33 -6.89
C ILE A 131 -10.13 -9.93 -6.37
N LEU A 132 -9.97 -9.83 -5.05
CA LEU A 132 -9.43 -8.64 -4.41
C LEU A 132 -7.92 -8.85 -4.24
N TYR A 133 -7.13 -8.25 -5.13
CA TYR A 133 -5.68 -8.34 -5.07
C TYR A 133 -5.15 -7.59 -3.87
N GLY A 134 -4.38 -8.26 -3.04
CA GLY A 134 -3.82 -7.68 -1.82
C GLY A 134 -2.38 -8.06 -1.61
N GLY A 135 -1.73 -7.33 -0.74
CA GLY A 135 -0.36 -7.60 -0.33
C GLY A 135 -0.05 -7.05 1.04
N MET A 136 0.91 -7.69 1.70
CA MET A 136 1.46 -7.25 2.98
C MET A 136 2.93 -6.94 2.80
N LEU A 137 3.35 -5.81 3.32
CA LEU A 137 4.75 -5.40 3.40
C LEU A 137 5.18 -5.41 4.86
N ILE A 138 6.32 -6.01 5.15
CA ILE A 138 6.87 -6.10 6.49
C ILE A 138 8.40 -6.14 6.42
N LEU A 139 9.09 -5.46 7.34
CA LEU A 139 10.55 -5.54 7.39
C LEU A 139 11.01 -6.99 7.64
N LYS A 140 12.03 -7.43 6.92
CA LYS A 140 12.63 -8.77 7.10
C LYS A 140 13.11 -8.98 8.54
N LYS A 141 13.58 -7.92 9.19
CA LYS A 141 14.09 -7.93 10.57
C LYS A 141 13.03 -7.63 11.63
N ASN A 142 11.76 -7.51 11.25
CA ASN A 142 10.69 -7.24 12.22
C ASN A 142 10.61 -8.37 13.25
N PRO A 143 10.70 -8.09 14.57
CA PRO A 143 10.65 -9.15 15.58
C PRO A 143 9.30 -9.89 15.64
N PHE A 144 8.23 -9.31 15.07
CA PHE A 144 6.90 -9.90 15.02
C PHE A 144 6.54 -10.41 13.61
N HIS A 145 7.53 -10.65 12.77
CA HIS A 145 7.36 -10.98 11.35
C HIS A 145 6.38 -12.15 11.14
N LYS A 146 6.63 -13.29 11.78
CA LYS A 146 5.78 -14.48 11.64
C LYS A 146 4.39 -14.26 12.24
N LEU A 147 4.34 -13.69 13.43
CA LEU A 147 3.10 -13.44 14.16
C LEU A 147 2.15 -12.53 13.37
N LEU A 148 2.65 -11.42 12.84
CA LEU A 148 1.84 -10.50 12.04
C LEU A 148 1.40 -11.11 10.71
N ASN A 149 2.26 -11.89 10.06
CA ASN A 149 1.90 -12.58 8.83
C ASN A 149 0.76 -13.58 9.07
N ASP A 150 0.85 -14.37 10.13
CA ASP A 150 -0.21 -15.33 10.49
C ASP A 150 -1.52 -14.62 10.86
N ALA A 151 -1.43 -13.51 11.61
CA ALA A 151 -2.60 -12.72 11.99
C ALA A 151 -3.32 -12.09 10.79
N VAL A 152 -2.58 -11.65 9.78
CA VAL A 152 -3.16 -11.14 8.53
C VAL A 152 -3.91 -12.25 7.79
N ASP A 153 -3.40 -13.47 7.77
CA ASP A 153 -4.09 -14.61 7.15
C ASP A 153 -5.44 -14.91 7.85
N VAL A 154 -5.47 -14.84 9.19
CA VAL A 154 -6.71 -14.97 9.96
C VAL A 154 -7.70 -13.85 9.59
N TYR A 155 -7.23 -12.61 9.53
CA TYR A 155 -8.04 -11.45 9.16
C TYR A 155 -8.68 -11.61 7.76
N ILE A 156 -7.90 -12.06 6.79
CA ILE A 156 -8.39 -12.27 5.41
C ILE A 156 -9.39 -13.41 5.36
N ALA A 157 -9.16 -14.51 6.09
CA ALA A 157 -10.12 -15.60 6.19
C ALA A 157 -11.47 -15.14 6.79
N GLU A 158 -11.43 -14.29 7.80
CA GLU A 158 -12.64 -13.69 8.39
C GLU A 158 -13.36 -12.78 7.40
N MET A 159 -12.65 -11.96 6.63
CA MET A 159 -13.24 -11.16 5.57
C MET A 159 -13.98 -12.01 4.54
N ASN A 160 -13.40 -13.13 4.14
CA ASN A 160 -14.00 -14.03 3.15
C ASN A 160 -15.28 -14.71 3.66
N ASN A 161 -15.43 -14.86 4.97
CA ASN A 161 -16.58 -15.50 5.60
C ASN A 161 -17.73 -14.52 5.91
N GLN A 162 -17.50 -13.21 5.77
CA GLN A 162 -18.52 -12.17 5.94
C GLN A 162 -19.29 -11.95 4.63
N LYS A 163 -20.10 -12.92 4.23
CA LYS A 163 -20.97 -12.80 3.06
C LYS A 163 -22.42 -12.52 3.47
#